data_e67af1b8b1d07ae124ac5b0dae6aaa13
#
_entry.id   e67af1b8b1d07ae124ac5b0dae6aaa13
#
_cell.length_a   1.000
_cell.length_b   1.000
_cell.length_c   1.000
_cell.angle_alpha   90.00
_cell.angle_beta   90.00
_cell.angle_gamma   90.00
#
_symmetry.space_group_name_H-M   'P 1'
#
loop_
_entity.id
_entity.type
_entity.pdbx_description
1 polymer ?
#
loop_
_entity_poly.entity_id
_entity_poly.type
_entity_poly.pdbx_seq_one_letter_code
_entity_poly.pdbx_strand_id
1 'polypeptide(L)'
;MIETGLSGKVVVVTGGAAGIGRATAARFAKEGCRVSVWDRNEPAAVDDLDFQRVDVSNTESVTAAVQAVVARWGTVNVLVNNAGILRDGQLVKVKDGAVVSTMTDETFDAVTDVNLRGVFVCTRAVAPVMITGGGGVILSASSVVGVYGNFGQTNYVAAKAGVIGMTKTWARELGKYGIRVNAVTPGFIATDMVQAMPEKVLQGMRDHTPLGRMGSPEDIANAYVWLASDAASFIHGAIIPVDGGIVVGT
;
A
#
# COMPACT_ATOMS: atom_id res chain seq x y z
N MET A 1 1.96 -16.54 -22.03
CA MET A 1 2.36 -15.55 -20.99
C MET A 1 1.61 -14.26 -21.27
N ILE A 2 1.10 -13.59 -20.25
CA ILE A 2 0.53 -12.24 -20.43
C ILE A 2 1.71 -11.28 -20.61
N GLU A 3 1.75 -10.57 -21.72
CA GLU A 3 2.69 -9.46 -21.90
C GLU A 3 2.25 -8.31 -21.01
N THR A 4 3.09 -7.91 -20.07
CA THR A 4 2.73 -6.88 -19.08
C THR A 4 2.93 -5.45 -19.58
N GLY A 5 3.77 -5.24 -20.60
CA GLY A 5 4.15 -3.90 -21.10
C GLY A 5 4.99 -3.08 -20.08
N LEU A 6 5.51 -3.72 -19.04
CA LEU A 6 6.16 -3.05 -17.92
C LEU A 6 7.69 -2.89 -18.07
N SER A 7 8.33 -3.61 -18.99
CA SER A 7 9.78 -3.53 -19.19
C SER A 7 10.23 -2.09 -19.43
N GLY A 8 11.25 -1.66 -18.69
CA GLY A 8 11.81 -0.30 -18.75
C GLY A 8 10.98 0.78 -18.04
N LYS A 9 9.79 0.50 -17.55
CA LYS A 9 8.97 1.45 -16.78
C LYS A 9 9.62 1.79 -15.44
N VAL A 10 9.44 3.03 -15.01
CA VAL A 10 9.92 3.52 -13.72
C VAL A 10 8.83 3.34 -12.66
N VAL A 11 9.14 2.61 -11.61
CA VAL A 11 8.20 2.24 -10.53
C VAL A 11 8.72 2.77 -9.20
N VAL A 12 7.86 3.44 -8.45
CA VAL A 12 8.11 3.85 -7.06
C VAL A 12 7.27 2.98 -6.15
N VAL A 13 7.90 2.36 -5.13
CA VAL A 13 7.22 1.56 -4.11
C VAL A 13 7.52 2.14 -2.73
N THR A 14 6.50 2.66 -2.04
CA THR A 14 6.65 3.16 -0.67
C THR A 14 6.51 2.03 0.36
N GLY A 15 7.26 2.09 1.46
CA GLY A 15 7.32 1.00 2.43
C GLY A 15 7.95 -0.27 1.83
N GLY A 16 8.93 -0.09 0.94
CA GLY A 16 9.48 -1.18 0.12
C GLY A 16 10.66 -1.92 0.75
N ALA A 17 11.07 -1.58 1.98
CA ALA A 17 12.19 -2.25 2.65
C ALA A 17 11.84 -3.64 3.20
N ALA A 18 10.55 -3.94 3.43
CA ALA A 18 10.11 -5.19 4.04
C ALA A 18 8.74 -5.65 3.54
N GLY A 19 8.34 -6.87 3.87
CA GLY A 19 7.02 -7.44 3.70
C GLY A 19 6.46 -7.30 2.28
N ILE A 20 5.20 -6.84 2.18
CA ILE A 20 4.49 -6.67 0.89
C ILE A 20 5.23 -5.72 -0.04
N GLY A 21 5.74 -4.59 0.49
CA GLY A 21 6.44 -3.61 -0.33
C GLY A 21 7.71 -4.17 -0.96
N ARG A 22 8.52 -4.93 -0.20
CA ARG A 22 9.72 -5.61 -0.72
C ARG A 22 9.38 -6.62 -1.79
N ALA A 23 8.38 -7.48 -1.54
CA ALA A 23 7.93 -8.46 -2.54
C ALA A 23 7.42 -7.76 -3.81
N THR A 24 6.71 -6.62 -3.65
CA THR A 24 6.24 -5.80 -4.77
C THR A 24 7.39 -5.22 -5.57
N ALA A 25 8.39 -4.62 -4.92
CA ALA A 25 9.56 -4.06 -5.59
C ALA A 25 10.33 -5.15 -6.36
N ALA A 26 10.59 -6.28 -5.72
CA ALA A 26 11.25 -7.43 -6.36
C ALA A 26 10.43 -7.99 -7.54
N ARG A 27 9.10 -8.01 -7.43
CA ARG A 27 8.24 -8.51 -8.50
C ARG A 27 8.22 -7.58 -9.71
N PHE A 28 8.20 -6.25 -9.52
CA PHE A 28 8.35 -5.28 -10.61
C PHE A 28 9.74 -5.36 -11.26
N ALA A 29 10.80 -5.55 -10.47
CA ALA A 29 12.15 -5.73 -11.01
C ALA A 29 12.24 -6.95 -11.93
N LYS A 30 11.59 -8.08 -11.59
CA LYS A 30 11.50 -9.27 -12.45
C LYS A 30 10.76 -9.02 -13.77
N GLU A 31 9.89 -8.00 -13.84
CA GLU A 31 9.26 -7.55 -15.09
C GLU A 31 10.17 -6.61 -15.92
N GLY A 32 11.41 -6.38 -15.48
CA GLY A 32 12.35 -5.49 -16.14
C GLY A 32 12.11 -4.00 -15.86
N CYS A 33 11.38 -3.66 -14.80
CA CYS A 33 11.17 -2.28 -14.38
C CYS A 33 12.43 -1.70 -13.70
N ARG A 34 12.56 -0.37 -13.77
CA ARG A 34 13.48 0.43 -12.93
C ARG A 34 12.73 0.77 -11.64
N VAL A 35 13.14 0.24 -10.51
CA VAL A 35 12.38 0.34 -9.26
C VAL A 35 13.11 1.22 -8.25
N SER A 36 12.44 2.27 -7.75
CA SER A 36 12.86 3.05 -6.60
C SER A 36 12.05 2.64 -5.37
N VAL A 37 12.75 2.21 -4.34
CA VAL A 37 12.20 1.80 -3.05
C VAL A 37 12.31 2.97 -2.08
N TRP A 38 11.16 3.41 -1.56
CA TRP A 38 11.09 4.49 -0.56
C TRP A 38 10.70 3.93 0.80
N ASP A 39 11.58 4.06 1.78
CA ASP A 39 11.31 3.61 3.15
C ASP A 39 12.10 4.46 4.16
N ARG A 40 11.63 4.51 5.40
CA ARG A 40 12.37 5.12 6.50
C ARG A 40 13.54 4.26 6.97
N ASN A 41 13.39 2.96 6.81
CA ASN A 41 14.37 1.95 7.21
C ASN A 41 15.09 1.42 5.98
N GLU A 42 16.38 1.20 6.12
CA GLU A 42 17.19 0.58 5.09
C GLU A 42 16.82 -0.92 4.96
N PRO A 43 16.62 -1.43 3.73
CA PRO A 43 16.34 -2.85 3.56
C PRO A 43 17.55 -3.70 3.96
N ALA A 44 17.30 -4.90 4.51
CA ALA A 44 18.35 -5.83 4.94
C ALA A 44 19.22 -6.35 3.77
N ALA A 45 18.70 -6.35 2.54
CA ALA A 45 19.44 -6.63 1.32
C ALA A 45 18.96 -5.66 0.23
N VAL A 46 19.89 -5.03 -0.45
CA VAL A 46 19.65 -4.13 -1.57
C VAL A 46 19.95 -4.93 -2.84
N ASP A 47 18.95 -5.64 -3.34
CA ASP A 47 19.03 -6.32 -4.64
C ASP A 47 18.94 -5.23 -5.71
N ASP A 48 20.00 -4.73 -6.30
CA ASP A 48 20.08 -3.79 -7.43
C ASP A 48 18.94 -2.74 -7.55
N LEU A 49 18.18 -2.52 -6.46
CA LEU A 49 17.08 -1.57 -6.40
C LEU A 49 17.58 -0.19 -5.94
N ASP A 50 16.99 0.86 -6.48
CA ASP A 50 17.29 2.22 -6.04
C ASP A 50 16.59 2.48 -4.70
N PHE A 51 17.36 2.45 -3.60
CA PHE A 51 16.83 2.77 -2.28
C PHE A 51 16.97 4.26 -1.97
N GLN A 52 15.89 4.85 -1.48
CA GLN A 52 15.87 6.21 -0.95
C GLN A 52 15.24 6.22 0.44
N ARG A 53 15.91 6.86 1.39
CA ARG A 53 15.35 7.07 2.73
C ARG A 53 14.30 8.16 2.69
N VAL A 54 13.03 7.77 2.78
CA VAL A 54 11.86 8.65 2.64
C VAL A 54 10.89 8.46 3.79
N ASP A 55 10.49 9.57 4.41
CA ASP A 55 9.31 9.63 5.27
C ASP A 55 8.11 10.11 4.46
N VAL A 56 7.16 9.24 4.18
CA VAL A 56 5.97 9.56 3.37
C VAL A 56 5.04 10.59 4.03
N SER A 57 5.11 10.76 5.35
CA SER A 57 4.35 11.78 6.08
C SER A 57 4.95 13.18 5.95
N ASN A 58 6.21 13.28 5.49
CA ASN A 58 6.92 14.55 5.30
C ASN A 58 6.95 14.97 3.83
N THR A 59 6.35 16.12 3.53
CA THR A 59 6.21 16.64 2.14
C THR A 59 7.56 16.92 1.48
N GLU A 60 8.52 17.49 2.22
CA GLU A 60 9.85 17.83 1.72
C GLU A 60 10.63 16.56 1.37
N SER A 61 10.57 15.54 2.24
CA SER A 61 11.18 14.23 2.01
C SER A 61 10.66 13.59 0.72
N VAL A 62 9.34 13.57 0.54
CA VAL A 62 8.71 13.01 -0.67
C VAL A 62 9.06 13.84 -1.92
N THR A 63 9.05 15.16 -1.82
CA THR A 63 9.38 16.04 -2.96
C THR A 63 10.81 15.82 -3.42
N ALA A 64 11.77 15.75 -2.50
CA ALA A 64 13.17 15.48 -2.82
C ALA A 64 13.35 14.10 -3.48
N ALA A 65 12.64 13.08 -2.99
CA ALA A 65 12.68 11.74 -3.57
C ALA A 65 12.11 11.70 -5.01
N VAL A 66 10.99 12.39 -5.27
CA VAL A 66 10.46 12.52 -6.64
C VAL A 66 11.48 13.19 -7.55
N GLN A 67 12.11 14.28 -7.11
CA GLN A 67 13.13 14.99 -7.90
C GLN A 67 14.33 14.08 -8.22
N ALA A 68 14.79 13.27 -7.26
CA ALA A 68 15.87 12.32 -7.46
C ALA A 68 15.52 11.24 -8.50
N VAL A 69 14.30 10.67 -8.44
CA VAL A 69 13.81 9.70 -9.42
C VAL A 69 13.73 10.33 -10.82
N VAL A 70 13.17 11.53 -10.91
CA VAL A 70 13.05 12.24 -12.20
C VAL A 70 14.42 12.61 -12.77
N ALA A 71 15.36 13.08 -11.95
CA ALA A 71 16.72 13.37 -12.38
C ALA A 71 17.42 12.11 -12.93
N ARG A 72 17.17 10.95 -12.33
CA ARG A 72 17.80 9.69 -12.71
C ARG A 72 17.17 9.03 -13.94
N TRP A 73 15.83 9.04 -14.06
CA TRP A 73 15.11 8.26 -15.07
C TRP A 73 14.10 9.05 -15.91
N GLY A 74 13.96 10.34 -15.66
CA GLY A 74 13.14 11.27 -16.45
C GLY A 74 11.64 11.25 -16.12
N THR A 75 11.14 10.22 -15.46
CA THR A 75 9.68 10.06 -15.22
C THR A 75 9.39 9.13 -14.05
N VAL A 76 8.11 9.01 -13.71
CA VAL A 76 7.52 7.93 -12.89
C VAL A 76 6.32 7.38 -13.64
N ASN A 77 6.31 6.08 -13.94
CA ASN A 77 5.20 5.42 -14.64
C ASN A 77 4.22 4.71 -13.69
N VAL A 78 4.72 4.19 -12.56
CA VAL A 78 3.89 3.50 -11.56
C VAL A 78 4.26 3.99 -10.17
N LEU A 79 3.24 4.35 -9.39
CA LEU A 79 3.37 4.61 -7.95
C LEU A 79 2.59 3.55 -7.18
N VAL A 80 3.26 2.83 -6.28
CA VAL A 80 2.64 1.93 -5.32
C VAL A 80 2.72 2.53 -3.92
N ASN A 81 1.62 3.08 -3.43
CA ASN A 81 1.44 3.56 -2.06
C ASN A 81 1.20 2.37 -1.13
N ASN A 82 2.27 1.78 -0.62
CA ASN A 82 2.19 0.62 0.26
C ASN A 82 2.65 0.91 1.70
N ALA A 83 3.40 1.98 1.94
CA ALA A 83 3.84 2.36 3.28
C ALA A 83 2.67 2.42 4.28
N GLY A 84 2.87 1.84 5.45
CA GLY A 84 1.85 1.83 6.50
C GLY A 84 2.39 1.32 7.83
N ILE A 85 1.72 1.73 8.89
CA ILE A 85 2.01 1.30 10.27
C ILE A 85 0.72 0.86 10.97
N LEU A 86 0.88 0.09 12.03
CA LEU A 86 -0.19 -0.29 12.95
C LEU A 86 0.10 0.29 14.34
N ARG A 87 -0.96 0.80 14.97
CA ARG A 87 -0.98 1.20 16.39
C ARG A 87 -2.37 0.87 16.92
N ASP A 88 -2.62 -0.43 17.12
CA ASP A 88 -3.93 -0.93 17.53
C ASP A 88 -4.26 -0.52 18.96
N GLY A 89 -5.51 -0.17 19.19
CA GLY A 89 -6.06 0.21 20.48
C GLY A 89 -7.57 0.40 20.39
N GLN A 90 -8.28 0.09 21.48
CA GLN A 90 -9.71 0.34 21.55
C GLN A 90 -9.97 1.85 21.66
N LEU A 91 -11.05 2.33 21.04
CA LEU A 91 -11.50 3.72 21.22
C LEU A 91 -11.70 4.05 22.70
N VAL A 92 -12.39 3.14 23.40
CA VAL A 92 -12.56 3.15 24.86
C VAL A 92 -12.39 1.73 25.38
N LYS A 93 -11.47 1.53 26.32
CA LYS A 93 -11.27 0.26 27.01
C LYS A 93 -11.90 0.30 28.38
N VAL A 94 -12.82 -0.64 28.63
CA VAL A 94 -13.50 -0.80 29.91
C VAL A 94 -13.04 -2.09 30.57
N LYS A 95 -12.75 -2.05 31.87
CA LYS A 95 -12.46 -3.22 32.70
C LYS A 95 -13.22 -3.07 34.04
N ASP A 96 -13.91 -4.12 34.46
CA ASP A 96 -14.67 -4.16 35.72
C ASP A 96 -15.65 -2.96 35.88
N GLY A 97 -16.30 -2.55 34.77
CA GLY A 97 -17.25 -1.43 34.74
C GLY A 97 -16.61 -0.02 34.72
N ALA A 98 -15.29 0.10 34.78
CA ALA A 98 -14.60 1.38 34.73
C ALA A 98 -13.84 1.58 33.41
N VAL A 99 -13.81 2.81 32.90
CA VAL A 99 -12.94 3.18 31.76
C VAL A 99 -11.49 3.17 32.23
N VAL A 100 -10.67 2.31 31.64
CA VAL A 100 -9.25 2.17 31.99
C VAL A 100 -8.31 2.85 31.00
N SER A 101 -8.73 3.05 29.75
CA SER A 101 -7.99 3.85 28.78
C SER A 101 -8.87 4.24 27.60
N THR A 102 -8.44 5.27 26.86
CA THR A 102 -9.00 5.69 25.56
C THR A 102 -7.88 5.76 24.54
N MET A 103 -8.20 5.66 23.25
CA MET A 103 -7.23 5.95 22.19
C MET A 103 -6.81 7.41 22.29
N THR A 104 -5.50 7.68 22.27
CA THR A 104 -4.97 9.05 22.31
C THR A 104 -4.90 9.66 20.91
N ASP A 105 -4.88 11.01 20.85
CA ASP A 105 -4.71 11.74 19.60
C ASP A 105 -3.40 11.35 18.91
N GLU A 106 -2.29 11.19 19.66
CA GLU A 106 -0.99 10.80 19.12
C GLU A 106 -1.03 9.41 18.48
N THR A 107 -1.81 8.48 19.05
CA THR A 107 -1.98 7.13 18.50
C THR A 107 -2.80 7.17 17.22
N PHE A 108 -3.84 8.00 17.18
CA PHE A 108 -4.67 8.21 15.99
C PHE A 108 -3.88 8.91 14.89
N ASP A 109 -3.23 10.02 15.20
CA ASP A 109 -2.48 10.84 14.26
C ASP A 109 -1.29 10.09 13.65
N ALA A 110 -0.54 9.34 14.45
CA ALA A 110 0.60 8.55 13.95
C ALA A 110 0.20 7.60 12.81
N VAL A 111 -0.97 6.96 12.92
CA VAL A 111 -1.47 6.03 11.88
C VAL A 111 -2.04 6.79 10.69
N THR A 112 -2.82 7.84 10.92
CA THR A 112 -3.43 8.62 9.83
C THR A 112 -2.39 9.41 9.04
N ASP A 113 -1.34 9.91 9.69
CA ASP A 113 -0.24 10.61 9.01
C ASP A 113 0.51 9.72 8.02
N VAL A 114 0.78 8.47 8.38
CA VAL A 114 1.47 7.55 7.47
C VAL A 114 0.50 6.94 6.47
N ASN A 115 -0.59 6.32 6.96
CA ASN A 115 -1.43 5.44 6.15
C ASN A 115 -2.45 6.18 5.28
N LEU A 116 -2.77 7.44 5.58
CA LEU A 116 -3.71 8.27 4.84
C LEU A 116 -3.03 9.49 4.22
N ARG A 117 -2.46 10.36 5.06
CA ARG A 117 -1.79 11.57 4.61
C ARG A 117 -0.57 11.26 3.74
N GLY A 118 0.21 10.23 4.08
CA GLY A 118 1.36 9.78 3.28
C GLY A 118 0.97 9.35 1.86
N VAL A 119 -0.14 8.62 1.71
CA VAL A 119 -0.69 8.24 0.41
C VAL A 119 -1.07 9.49 -0.41
N PHE A 120 -1.70 10.47 0.24
CA PHE A 120 -2.02 11.76 -0.40
C PHE A 120 -0.77 12.53 -0.81
N VAL A 121 0.23 12.65 0.06
CA VAL A 121 1.47 13.41 -0.22
C VAL A 121 2.23 12.80 -1.38
N CYS A 122 2.43 11.47 -1.38
CA CYS A 122 3.12 10.78 -2.47
C CYS A 122 2.37 10.90 -3.80
N THR A 123 1.05 10.70 -3.79
CA THR A 123 0.24 10.82 -5.01
C THR A 123 0.27 12.24 -5.57
N ARG A 124 0.09 13.26 -4.71
CA ARG A 124 0.15 14.68 -5.10
C ARG A 124 1.49 15.07 -5.69
N ALA A 125 2.58 14.52 -5.18
CA ALA A 125 3.93 14.82 -5.68
C ALA A 125 4.25 14.12 -7.01
N VAL A 126 3.75 12.89 -7.20
CA VAL A 126 4.04 12.07 -8.40
C VAL A 126 3.09 12.37 -9.56
N ALA A 127 1.81 12.67 -9.31
CA ALA A 127 0.82 12.87 -10.36
C ALA A 127 1.22 13.92 -11.41
N PRO A 128 1.79 15.10 -11.07
CA PRO A 128 2.28 16.07 -12.08
C PRO A 128 3.35 15.47 -13.00
N VAL A 129 4.27 14.65 -12.47
CA VAL A 129 5.30 13.97 -13.26
C VAL A 129 4.66 12.98 -14.23
N MET A 130 3.66 12.22 -13.78
CA MET A 130 2.92 11.29 -14.66
C MET A 130 2.15 12.05 -15.76
N ILE A 131 1.50 13.18 -15.44
CA ILE A 131 0.78 14.01 -16.41
C ILE A 131 1.72 14.48 -17.52
N THR A 132 2.88 15.03 -17.16
CA THR A 132 3.87 15.51 -18.13
C THR A 132 4.54 14.35 -18.90
N GLY A 133 4.61 13.16 -18.29
CA GLY A 133 5.13 11.93 -18.89
C GLY A 133 4.14 11.19 -19.79
N GLY A 134 2.91 11.70 -19.96
CA GLY A 134 1.89 11.12 -20.84
C GLY A 134 1.01 10.04 -20.19
N GLY A 135 0.99 9.93 -18.88
CA GLY A 135 0.12 9.02 -18.13
C GLY A 135 0.88 8.15 -17.12
N GLY A 136 0.17 7.22 -16.49
CA GLY A 136 0.76 6.34 -15.48
C GLY A 136 -0.27 5.50 -14.73
N VAL A 137 0.19 4.84 -13.68
CA VAL A 137 -0.65 4.01 -12.80
C VAL A 137 -0.36 4.32 -11.34
N ILE A 138 -1.40 4.60 -10.56
CA ILE A 138 -1.33 4.79 -9.12
C ILE A 138 -2.08 3.63 -8.45
N LEU A 139 -1.39 2.88 -7.61
CA LEU A 139 -1.91 1.76 -6.85
C LEU A 139 -1.75 2.02 -5.36
N SER A 140 -2.77 1.75 -4.58
CA SER A 140 -2.73 2.02 -3.14
C SER A 140 -3.12 0.80 -2.31
N ALA A 141 -2.37 0.55 -1.24
CA ALA A 141 -2.72 -0.45 -0.23
C ALA A 141 -3.82 0.08 0.68
N SER A 142 -5.05 -0.39 0.48
CA SER A 142 -6.09 -0.31 1.51
C SER A 142 -6.00 -1.56 2.42
N SER A 143 -7.11 -2.12 2.84
CA SER A 143 -7.22 -3.36 3.62
C SER A 143 -8.66 -3.84 3.61
N VAL A 144 -8.89 -5.13 3.84
CA VAL A 144 -10.23 -5.66 4.13
C VAL A 144 -10.89 -4.94 5.30
N VAL A 145 -10.13 -4.57 6.33
CA VAL A 145 -10.67 -3.84 7.47
C VAL A 145 -11.08 -2.40 7.14
N GLY A 146 -10.55 -1.81 6.08
CA GLY A 146 -11.01 -0.52 5.56
C GLY A 146 -12.40 -0.60 4.90
N VAL A 147 -12.86 -1.81 4.57
CA VAL A 147 -14.18 -2.09 4.00
C VAL A 147 -15.18 -2.49 5.09
N TYR A 148 -14.75 -3.38 6.00
CA TYR A 148 -15.66 -4.04 6.95
C TYR A 148 -15.52 -3.53 8.40
N GLY A 149 -14.48 -2.77 8.72
CA GLY A 149 -14.12 -2.41 10.08
C GLY A 149 -13.34 -3.54 10.78
N ASN A 150 -12.79 -3.25 11.95
CA ASN A 150 -12.20 -4.25 12.83
C ASN A 150 -12.10 -3.72 14.26
N PHE A 151 -12.23 -4.61 15.23
CA PHE A 151 -12.13 -4.26 16.65
C PHE A 151 -10.74 -3.74 17.00
N GLY A 152 -10.68 -2.62 17.72
CA GLY A 152 -9.42 -2.04 18.19
C GLY A 152 -8.58 -1.33 17.12
N GLN A 153 -9.14 -1.00 15.97
CA GLN A 153 -8.41 -0.41 14.84
C GLN A 153 -9.07 0.87 14.29
N THR A 154 -9.67 1.70 15.13
CA THR A 154 -10.37 2.93 14.70
C THR A 154 -9.51 3.80 13.78
N ASN A 155 -8.24 4.05 14.13
CA ASN A 155 -7.30 4.83 13.36
C ASN A 155 -6.92 4.17 12.03
N TYR A 156 -6.61 2.88 12.05
CA TYR A 156 -6.21 2.12 10.86
C TYR A 156 -7.38 1.96 9.89
N VAL A 157 -8.56 1.60 10.39
CA VAL A 157 -9.79 1.50 9.59
C VAL A 157 -10.13 2.85 8.93
N ALA A 158 -10.11 3.95 9.70
CA ALA A 158 -10.35 5.29 9.17
C ALA A 158 -9.37 5.64 8.03
N ALA A 159 -8.07 5.37 8.23
CA ALA A 159 -7.07 5.62 7.22
C ALA A 159 -7.30 4.77 5.96
N LYS A 160 -7.54 3.46 6.10
CA LYS A 160 -7.71 2.54 4.97
C LYS A 160 -9.04 2.73 4.23
N ALA A 161 -10.11 3.12 4.91
CA ALA A 161 -11.36 3.58 4.29
C ALA A 161 -11.16 4.90 3.53
N GLY A 162 -10.39 5.84 4.08
CA GLY A 162 -10.02 7.08 3.41
C GLY A 162 -9.25 6.85 2.10
N VAL A 163 -8.34 5.86 2.06
CA VAL A 163 -7.63 5.46 0.84
C VAL A 163 -8.60 4.97 -0.24
N ILE A 164 -9.66 4.23 0.12
CA ILE A 164 -10.73 3.82 -0.81
C ILE A 164 -11.43 5.06 -1.41
N GLY A 165 -11.78 6.02 -0.57
CA GLY A 165 -12.40 7.29 -0.99
C GLY A 165 -11.51 8.07 -1.95
N MET A 166 -10.22 8.27 -1.57
CA MET A 166 -9.24 8.95 -2.42
C MET A 166 -9.04 8.25 -3.76
N THR A 167 -8.96 6.92 -3.78
CA THR A 167 -8.82 6.12 -5.02
C THR A 167 -9.96 6.42 -6.00
N LYS A 168 -11.21 6.43 -5.54
CA LYS A 168 -12.39 6.71 -6.36
C LYS A 168 -12.41 8.16 -6.86
N THR A 169 -11.99 9.11 -6.03
CA THR A 169 -11.92 10.53 -6.38
C THR A 169 -10.84 10.77 -7.44
N TRP A 170 -9.61 10.30 -7.19
CA TRP A 170 -8.48 10.51 -8.10
C TRP A 170 -8.66 9.77 -9.43
N ALA A 171 -9.37 8.65 -9.45
CA ALA A 171 -9.76 8.02 -10.70
C ALA A 171 -10.56 9.00 -11.59
N ARG A 172 -11.52 9.74 -11.03
CA ARG A 172 -12.29 10.74 -11.78
C ARG A 172 -11.46 11.96 -12.20
N GLU A 173 -10.57 12.42 -11.34
CA GLU A 173 -9.77 13.62 -11.58
C GLU A 173 -8.63 13.38 -12.57
N LEU A 174 -7.97 12.21 -12.50
CA LEU A 174 -6.73 11.95 -13.20
C LEU A 174 -6.89 11.11 -14.48
N GLY A 175 -8.04 10.46 -14.67
CA GLY A 175 -8.29 9.60 -15.84
C GLY A 175 -8.11 10.31 -17.18
N LYS A 176 -8.54 11.58 -17.28
CA LYS A 176 -8.38 12.40 -18.49
C LYS A 176 -6.91 12.68 -18.87
N TYR A 177 -5.99 12.44 -17.97
CA TYR A 177 -4.54 12.56 -18.20
C TYR A 177 -3.86 11.21 -18.46
N GLY A 178 -4.63 10.15 -18.72
CA GLY A 178 -4.09 8.81 -18.95
C GLY A 178 -3.54 8.13 -17.68
N ILE A 179 -3.94 8.59 -16.48
CA ILE A 179 -3.51 7.99 -15.22
C ILE A 179 -4.60 7.09 -14.68
N ARG A 180 -4.33 5.78 -14.56
CA ARG A 180 -5.21 4.83 -13.90
C ARG A 180 -4.94 4.83 -12.39
N VAL A 181 -6.00 4.79 -11.60
CA VAL A 181 -5.92 4.78 -10.13
C VAL A 181 -6.76 3.64 -9.60
N ASN A 182 -6.15 2.71 -8.84
CA ASN A 182 -6.84 1.58 -8.21
C ASN A 182 -6.28 1.32 -6.82
N ALA A 183 -7.01 0.59 -5.99
CA ALA A 183 -6.54 0.12 -4.70
C ALA A 183 -6.72 -1.40 -4.57
N VAL A 184 -5.85 -2.00 -3.76
CA VAL A 184 -5.95 -3.39 -3.33
C VAL A 184 -6.37 -3.42 -1.87
N THR A 185 -7.24 -4.37 -1.50
CA THR A 185 -7.60 -4.65 -0.10
C THR A 185 -7.05 -6.01 0.31
N PRO A 186 -5.80 -6.06 0.84
CA PRO A 186 -5.23 -7.30 1.35
C PRO A 186 -6.03 -7.86 2.52
N GLY A 187 -6.13 -9.20 2.59
CA GLY A 187 -6.57 -9.93 3.77
C GLY A 187 -5.42 -10.15 4.76
N PHE A 188 -5.39 -11.31 5.42
CA PHE A 188 -4.28 -11.71 6.29
C PHE A 188 -3.09 -12.17 5.44
N ILE A 189 -2.01 -11.39 5.47
CA ILE A 189 -0.79 -11.65 4.70
C ILE A 189 0.35 -12.04 5.63
N ALA A 190 1.00 -13.16 5.33
CA ALA A 190 2.08 -13.75 6.11
C ALA A 190 3.41 -12.97 5.94
N THR A 191 3.42 -11.72 6.39
CA THR A 191 4.65 -10.92 6.52
C THR A 191 5.44 -11.36 7.76
N ASP A 192 6.73 -11.03 7.84
CA ASP A 192 7.58 -11.35 9.01
C ASP A 192 6.95 -10.89 10.32
N MET A 193 6.32 -9.71 10.32
CA MET A 193 5.61 -9.16 11.48
C MET A 193 4.43 -10.04 11.91
N VAL A 194 3.65 -10.55 10.95
CA VAL A 194 2.50 -11.44 11.22
C VAL A 194 3.00 -12.82 11.65
N GLN A 195 4.03 -13.36 10.98
CA GLN A 195 4.60 -14.68 11.31
C GLN A 195 5.22 -14.73 12.72
N ALA A 196 5.61 -13.60 13.29
CA ALA A 196 6.09 -13.51 14.66
C ALA A 196 4.97 -13.62 15.73
N MET A 197 3.69 -13.67 15.32
CA MET A 197 2.56 -13.82 16.24
C MET A 197 2.45 -15.26 16.77
N PRO A 198 1.79 -15.47 17.94
CA PRO A 198 1.56 -16.81 18.48
C PRO A 198 0.80 -17.70 17.47
N GLU A 199 1.18 -18.99 17.40
CA GLU A 199 0.59 -19.96 16.45
C GLU A 199 -0.94 -20.05 16.54
N LYS A 200 -1.51 -19.92 17.72
CA LYS A 200 -2.98 -19.88 17.90
C LYS A 200 -3.64 -18.73 17.13
N VAL A 201 -2.98 -17.57 17.05
CA VAL A 201 -3.48 -16.42 16.29
C VAL A 201 -3.36 -16.68 14.79
N LEU A 202 -2.20 -17.20 14.36
CA LEU A 202 -1.96 -17.58 12.97
C LEU A 202 -2.95 -18.64 12.48
N GLN A 203 -3.24 -19.64 13.31
CA GLN A 203 -4.24 -20.67 13.00
C GLN A 203 -5.62 -20.03 12.85
N GLY A 204 -6.03 -19.14 13.76
CA GLY A 204 -7.29 -18.41 13.63
C GLY A 204 -7.38 -17.61 12.33
N MET A 205 -6.29 -16.97 11.89
CA MET A 205 -6.26 -16.25 10.62
C MET A 205 -6.45 -17.19 9.41
N ARG A 206 -5.84 -18.38 9.45
CA ARG A 206 -6.03 -19.41 8.41
C ARG A 206 -7.46 -19.93 8.38
N ASP A 207 -8.02 -20.24 9.54
CA ASP A 207 -9.37 -20.81 9.69
C ASP A 207 -10.46 -19.85 9.21
N HIS A 208 -10.25 -18.53 9.39
CA HIS A 208 -11.17 -17.49 8.90
C HIS A 208 -10.95 -17.11 7.43
N THR A 209 -9.96 -17.68 6.77
CA THR A 209 -9.71 -17.45 5.33
C THR A 209 -10.28 -18.62 4.52
N PRO A 210 -11.33 -18.43 3.69
CA PRO A 210 -11.97 -19.51 2.92
C PRO A 210 -10.99 -20.35 2.06
N LEU A 211 -9.89 -19.75 1.55
CA LEU A 211 -8.86 -20.51 0.85
C LEU A 211 -7.96 -21.35 1.77
N GLY A 212 -8.21 -21.39 3.09
CA GLY A 212 -7.51 -22.22 4.06
C GLY A 212 -6.05 -21.83 4.33
N ARG A 213 -5.63 -20.67 3.86
CA ARG A 213 -4.28 -20.15 4.09
C ARG A 213 -4.27 -18.63 4.23
N MET A 214 -3.27 -18.09 4.87
CA MET A 214 -2.94 -16.68 4.71
C MET A 214 -2.39 -16.41 3.30
N GLY A 215 -2.58 -15.21 2.79
CA GLY A 215 -1.87 -14.75 1.60
C GLY A 215 -0.39 -14.59 1.85
N SER A 216 0.42 -14.72 0.83
CA SER A 216 1.83 -14.32 0.85
C SER A 216 2.00 -12.87 0.39
N PRO A 217 3.12 -12.20 0.70
CA PRO A 217 3.47 -10.92 0.10
C PRO A 217 3.44 -10.93 -1.43
N GLU A 218 3.79 -12.08 -2.05
CA GLU A 218 3.76 -12.28 -3.50
C GLU A 218 2.35 -12.30 -4.08
N ASP A 219 1.33 -12.76 -3.34
CA ASP A 219 -0.06 -12.70 -3.79
C ASP A 219 -0.47 -11.24 -4.06
N ILE A 220 -0.06 -10.32 -3.17
CA ILE A 220 -0.31 -8.88 -3.32
C ILE A 220 0.56 -8.26 -4.41
N ALA A 221 1.83 -8.62 -4.47
CA ALA A 221 2.76 -8.13 -5.48
C ALA A 221 2.30 -8.49 -6.91
N ASN A 222 1.79 -9.71 -7.11
CA ASN A 222 1.24 -10.16 -8.39
C ASN A 222 0.00 -9.35 -8.78
N ALA A 223 -0.88 -9.03 -7.83
CA ALA A 223 -2.04 -8.18 -8.08
C ALA A 223 -1.61 -6.75 -8.51
N TYR A 224 -0.61 -6.18 -7.86
CA TYR A 224 -0.08 -4.88 -8.25
C TYR A 224 0.54 -4.88 -9.65
N VAL A 225 1.36 -5.88 -9.98
CA VAL A 225 1.96 -6.00 -11.32
C VAL A 225 0.87 -6.14 -12.38
N TRP A 226 -0.14 -6.99 -12.16
CA TRP A 226 -1.26 -7.10 -13.08
C TRP A 226 -2.03 -5.80 -13.24
N LEU A 227 -2.38 -5.12 -12.15
CA LEU A 227 -3.07 -3.83 -12.20
C LEU A 227 -2.24 -2.73 -12.87
N ALA A 228 -0.91 -2.79 -12.80
CA ALA A 228 -0.02 -1.85 -13.48
C ALA A 228 0.10 -2.12 -14.98
N SER A 229 -0.11 -3.37 -15.41
CA SER A 229 0.11 -3.83 -16.78
C SER A 229 -0.93 -3.32 -17.78
N ASP A 230 -0.63 -3.46 -19.07
CA ASP A 230 -1.55 -3.15 -20.18
C ASP A 230 -2.76 -4.09 -20.19
N ALA A 231 -2.64 -5.31 -19.62
CA ALA A 231 -3.77 -6.24 -19.47
C ALA A 231 -4.87 -5.69 -18.54
N ALA A 232 -4.58 -4.69 -17.71
CA ALA A 232 -5.53 -4.00 -16.84
C ALA A 232 -5.89 -2.59 -17.35
N SER A 233 -5.69 -2.29 -18.63
CA SER A 233 -5.84 -0.94 -19.21
C SER A 233 -7.22 -0.31 -19.03
N PHE A 234 -8.27 -1.11 -18.84
CA PHE A 234 -9.64 -0.61 -18.61
C PHE A 234 -10.10 -0.74 -17.15
N ILE A 235 -9.18 -1.07 -16.22
CA ILE A 235 -9.48 -1.13 -14.77
C ILE A 235 -9.06 0.20 -14.13
N HIS A 236 -10.06 0.92 -13.63
CA HIS A 236 -9.90 2.29 -13.14
C HIS A 236 -10.92 2.60 -12.04
N GLY A 237 -10.48 3.17 -10.92
CA GLY A 237 -11.32 3.44 -9.74
C GLY A 237 -11.75 2.19 -8.98
N ALA A 238 -11.15 1.03 -9.29
CA ALA A 238 -11.50 -0.24 -8.69
C ALA A 238 -10.83 -0.44 -7.33
N ILE A 239 -11.55 -1.16 -6.47
CA ILE A 239 -11.06 -1.63 -5.16
C ILE A 239 -11.05 -3.15 -5.24
N ILE A 240 -9.86 -3.73 -5.35
CA ILE A 240 -9.67 -5.15 -5.67
C ILE A 240 -9.33 -5.93 -4.37
N PRO A 241 -10.21 -6.84 -3.91
CA PRO A 241 -9.89 -7.70 -2.78
C PRO A 241 -8.83 -8.75 -3.20
N VAL A 242 -7.82 -8.90 -2.35
CA VAL A 242 -6.79 -9.96 -2.45
C VAL A 242 -6.65 -10.56 -1.05
N ASP A 243 -7.64 -11.33 -0.66
CA ASP A 243 -7.93 -11.65 0.74
C ASP A 243 -8.29 -13.12 0.98
N GLY A 244 -8.30 -13.95 -0.08
CA GLY A 244 -8.68 -15.36 0.03
C GLY A 244 -10.16 -15.59 0.37
N GLY A 245 -11.01 -14.57 0.17
CA GLY A 245 -12.44 -14.61 0.45
C GLY A 245 -12.81 -14.27 1.89
N ILE A 246 -11.89 -13.70 2.66
CA ILE A 246 -12.14 -13.35 4.06
C ILE A 246 -13.23 -12.29 4.18
N VAL A 247 -14.16 -12.52 5.14
CA VAL A 247 -15.10 -11.53 5.63
C VAL A 247 -14.77 -11.26 7.09
N VAL A 248 -14.40 -10.01 7.42
CA VAL A 248 -14.01 -9.62 8.77
C VAL A 248 -15.27 -9.41 9.61
N GLY A 249 -15.29 -9.96 10.83
CA GLY A 249 -16.36 -9.73 11.80
C GLY A 249 -17.54 -10.70 11.73
N THR A 250 -17.39 -11.84 11.07
CA THR A 250 -18.33 -12.98 11.13
C THR A 250 -17.86 -14.04 12.08
#